data_8cfeacb8124ad4589644ad7fdf1c6e42
#
_entry.id   8cfeacb8124ad4589644ad7fdf1c6e42
#
_cell.length_a   1.000
_cell.length_b   1.000
_cell.length_c   1.000
_cell.angle_alpha   90.00
_cell.angle_beta   90.00
_cell.angle_gamma   90.00
#
_symmetry.space_group_name_H-M   'P 1'
#
loop_
_entity.id
_entity.type
_entity.pdbx_description
1 polymer ?
#
loop_
_entity_poly.entity_id
_entity_poly.type
_entity_poly.pdbx_seq_one_letter_code
_entity_poly.pdbx_strand_id
1 'polypeptide(L)'
;FGPDDRETPAVRINDGVDYVVMPQWKLFLVQLLNIAGLGPIFGAMQGALWGPVVFLWITFGTIFAGGVHDYFSGMISERNDGASIAEVTGKYLGHTMQNVMRVFSVILLIMVGTVFAVGPAGLIVTLCKNNGMSGMLSTTLFWLIVILVYYFIATFISIDAVIGKI
;
A
#
# COMPACT_ATOMS: atom_id res chain seq x y z
N PHE A 1 -10.96 17.90 14.01
CA PHE A 1 -9.79 17.04 13.74
C PHE A 1 -8.49 17.85 13.81
N GLY A 2 -8.16 18.39 14.98
CA GLY A 2 -6.87 19.02 15.29
C GLY A 2 -6.00 18.08 16.13
N PRO A 3 -4.70 18.39 16.28
CA PRO A 3 -3.85 17.71 17.23
C PRO A 3 -4.44 17.82 18.64
N ASP A 4 -4.39 16.76 19.38
CA ASP A 4 -4.80 16.73 20.79
C ASP A 4 -3.72 15.95 21.60
N ASP A 5 -3.79 16.02 22.93
CA ASP A 5 -2.82 15.43 23.84
C ASP A 5 -3.04 13.92 24.09
N ARG A 6 -3.87 13.26 23.27
CA ARG A 6 -4.09 11.82 23.39
C ARG A 6 -2.89 11.03 22.91
N GLU A 7 -2.51 10.05 23.68
CA GLU A 7 -1.51 9.07 23.22
C GLU A 7 -2.03 8.27 22.04
N THR A 8 -1.18 8.07 21.04
CA THR A 8 -1.52 7.24 19.87
C THR A 8 -1.71 5.78 20.29
N PRO A 9 -2.53 5.00 19.56
CA PRO A 9 -2.71 3.58 19.84
C PRO A 9 -1.39 2.80 19.90
N ALA A 10 -0.41 3.16 19.07
CA ALA A 10 0.92 2.54 19.06
C ALA A 10 1.68 2.74 20.38
N VAL A 11 1.51 3.90 21.04
CA VAL A 11 2.14 4.18 22.34
C VAL A 11 1.37 3.51 23.47
N ARG A 12 0.04 3.57 23.44
CA ARG A 12 -0.84 3.08 24.50
C ARG A 12 -0.89 1.55 24.56
N ILE A 13 -0.97 0.86 23.41
CA ILE A 13 -1.14 -0.60 23.34
C ILE A 13 0.22 -1.28 23.30
N ASN A 14 1.11 -0.86 22.39
CA ASN A 14 2.51 -1.27 22.24
C ASN A 14 2.73 -2.78 22.45
N ASP A 15 2.03 -3.60 21.65
CA ASP A 15 2.11 -5.07 21.75
C ASP A 15 3.34 -5.65 21.02
N GLY A 16 4.08 -4.82 20.27
CA GLY A 16 5.28 -5.23 19.54
C GLY A 16 5.01 -6.02 18.25
N VAL A 17 3.75 -6.18 17.86
CA VAL A 17 3.34 -6.91 16.64
C VAL A 17 2.54 -5.99 15.72
N ASP A 18 1.35 -5.58 16.16
CA ASP A 18 0.45 -4.71 15.41
C ASP A 18 0.63 -3.23 15.78
N TYR A 19 1.03 -2.97 17.02
CA TYR A 19 1.23 -1.64 17.57
C TYR A 19 2.67 -1.44 18.01
N VAL A 20 3.48 -0.89 17.12
CA VAL A 20 4.91 -0.66 17.36
C VAL A 20 5.22 0.83 17.31
N VAL A 21 5.91 1.32 18.34
CA VAL A 21 6.37 2.71 18.39
C VAL A 21 7.57 2.88 17.48
N MET A 22 7.44 3.74 16.49
CA MET A 22 8.52 4.05 15.54
C MET A 22 8.93 5.53 15.61
N PRO A 23 10.20 5.86 15.42
CA PRO A 23 10.63 7.25 15.27
C PRO A 23 10.03 7.86 13.98
N GLN A 24 9.76 9.16 14.00
CA GLN A 24 9.06 9.88 12.93
C GLN A 24 9.66 9.66 11.54
N TRP A 25 10.98 9.63 11.42
CA TRP A 25 11.64 9.44 10.13
C TRP A 25 11.41 8.04 9.54
N LYS A 26 11.33 6.99 10.38
CA LYS A 26 10.97 5.64 9.93
C LYS A 26 9.52 5.58 9.50
N LEU A 27 8.62 6.18 10.27
CA LEU A 27 7.20 6.26 9.92
C LEU A 27 7.03 6.99 8.57
N PHE A 28 7.74 8.09 8.36
CA PHE A 28 7.74 8.82 7.09
C PHE A 28 8.21 7.92 5.93
N LEU A 29 9.31 7.16 6.10
CA LEU A 29 9.82 6.25 5.07
C LEU A 29 8.82 5.13 4.75
N VAL A 30 8.20 4.53 5.77
CA VAL A 30 7.17 3.49 5.57
C VAL A 30 5.99 4.05 4.78
N GLN A 31 5.51 5.24 5.11
CA GLN A 31 4.42 5.89 4.37
C GLN A 31 4.83 6.23 2.94
N LEU A 32 6.04 6.74 2.74
CA LEU A 32 6.56 7.04 1.41
C LEU A 32 6.63 5.77 0.54
N LEU A 33 7.09 4.65 1.10
CA LEU A 33 7.15 3.36 0.41
C LEU A 33 5.75 2.83 0.06
N ASN A 34 4.77 3.03 0.93
CA ASN A 34 3.38 2.64 0.66
C ASN A 34 2.76 3.44 -0.49
N ILE A 35 3.11 4.74 -0.61
CA ILE A 35 2.62 5.61 -1.67
C ILE A 35 3.38 5.36 -2.98
N ALA A 36 4.69 5.13 -2.92
CA ALA A 36 5.55 4.91 -4.09
C ALA A 36 5.36 3.53 -4.72
N GLY A 37 4.12 3.15 -5.00
CA GLY A 37 3.77 1.87 -5.62
C GLY A 37 3.72 1.93 -7.14
N LEU A 38 3.47 0.77 -7.77
CA LEU A 38 3.34 0.64 -9.22
C LEU A 38 2.22 1.53 -9.80
N GLY A 39 1.10 1.66 -9.09
CA GLY A 39 -0.03 2.49 -9.51
C GLY A 39 0.35 3.96 -9.73
N PRO A 40 0.91 4.67 -8.74
CA PRO A 40 1.35 6.04 -8.87
C PRO A 40 2.39 6.26 -9.98
N ILE A 41 3.35 5.33 -10.14
CA ILE A 41 4.39 5.45 -11.16
C ILE A 41 3.81 5.22 -12.56
N PHE A 42 3.18 4.08 -12.81
CA PHE A 42 2.65 3.74 -14.13
C PHE A 42 1.41 4.55 -14.48
N GLY A 43 0.58 4.92 -13.51
CA GLY A 43 -0.56 5.80 -13.72
C GLY A 43 -0.16 7.18 -14.24
N ALA A 44 0.89 7.76 -13.67
CA ALA A 44 1.45 9.02 -14.15
C ALA A 44 2.03 8.89 -15.58
N MET A 45 2.78 7.81 -15.84
CA MET A 45 3.34 7.55 -17.18
C MET A 45 2.25 7.34 -18.25
N GLN A 46 1.24 6.53 -17.94
CA GLN A 46 0.11 6.31 -18.84
C GLN A 46 -0.71 7.59 -19.06
N GLY A 47 -0.95 8.34 -17.99
CA GLY A 47 -1.64 9.62 -18.09
C GLY A 47 -0.92 10.61 -19.01
N ALA A 48 0.42 10.64 -18.98
CA ALA A 48 1.21 11.51 -19.85
C ALA A 48 1.01 11.23 -21.35
N LEU A 49 0.62 10.02 -21.74
CA LEU A 49 0.27 9.68 -23.12
C LEU A 49 -0.97 10.45 -23.65
N TRP A 50 -1.82 10.92 -22.75
CA TRP A 50 -3.03 11.68 -23.06
C TRP A 50 -2.81 13.20 -23.02
N GLY A 51 -1.58 13.63 -22.78
CA GLY A 51 -1.18 15.03 -22.84
C GLY A 51 -0.90 15.67 -21.47
N PRO A 52 -0.49 16.96 -21.46
CA PRO A 52 0.01 17.62 -20.24
C PRO A 52 -1.06 17.90 -19.19
N VAL A 53 -2.35 17.79 -19.51
CA VAL A 53 -3.46 17.98 -18.57
C VAL A 53 -3.36 17.02 -17.37
N VAL A 54 -2.77 15.84 -17.57
CA VAL A 54 -2.56 14.87 -16.48
C VAL A 54 -1.74 15.44 -15.32
N PHE A 55 -0.77 16.31 -15.60
CA PHE A 55 0.07 16.91 -14.55
C PHE A 55 -0.73 17.85 -13.63
N LEU A 56 -1.68 18.60 -14.21
CA LEU A 56 -2.63 19.40 -13.43
C LEU A 56 -3.50 18.50 -12.55
N TRP A 57 -4.04 17.43 -13.14
CA TRP A 57 -4.86 16.48 -12.40
C TRP A 57 -4.09 15.79 -11.27
N ILE A 58 -2.88 15.33 -11.53
CA ILE A 58 -2.03 14.71 -10.49
C ILE A 58 -1.75 15.72 -9.38
N THR A 59 -1.33 16.94 -9.72
CA THR A 59 -0.99 17.95 -8.73
C THR A 59 -2.19 18.33 -7.86
N PHE A 60 -3.28 18.76 -8.46
CA PHE A 60 -4.45 19.19 -7.70
C PHE A 60 -5.21 18.02 -7.07
N GLY A 61 -5.33 16.90 -7.78
CA GLY A 61 -5.97 15.70 -7.26
C GLY A 61 -5.24 15.12 -6.06
N THR A 62 -3.91 15.09 -6.08
CA THR A 62 -3.12 14.61 -4.95
C THR A 62 -3.26 15.54 -3.74
N ILE A 63 -3.23 16.85 -3.95
CA ILE A 63 -3.34 17.82 -2.85
C ILE A 63 -4.75 17.82 -2.24
N PHE A 64 -5.77 18.01 -3.08
CA PHE A 64 -7.14 18.26 -2.60
C PHE A 64 -7.96 17.00 -2.35
N ALA A 65 -7.69 15.91 -3.06
CA ALA A 65 -8.39 14.65 -2.85
C ALA A 65 -7.52 13.66 -2.06
N GLY A 66 -6.32 13.33 -2.56
CA GLY A 66 -5.44 12.34 -1.94
C GLY A 66 -5.03 12.72 -0.52
N GLY A 67 -4.41 13.89 -0.36
CA GLY A 67 -3.94 14.35 0.95
C GLY A 67 -5.06 14.52 1.98
N VAL A 68 -6.21 15.04 1.56
CA VAL A 68 -7.39 15.16 2.43
C VAL A 68 -7.92 13.79 2.82
N HIS A 69 -8.06 12.87 1.86
CA HIS A 69 -8.50 11.50 2.13
C HIS A 69 -7.57 10.79 3.11
N ASP A 70 -6.27 10.83 2.89
CA ASP A 70 -5.28 10.13 3.72
C ASP A 70 -5.24 10.72 5.13
N TYR A 71 -5.29 12.05 5.26
CA TYR A 71 -5.35 12.72 6.56
C TYR A 71 -6.58 12.29 7.36
N PHE A 72 -7.77 12.37 6.77
CA PHE A 72 -9.00 12.00 7.49
C PHE A 72 -9.08 10.50 7.78
N SER A 73 -8.65 9.65 6.86
CA SER A 73 -8.61 8.21 7.07
C SER A 73 -7.67 7.83 8.22
N GLY A 74 -6.47 8.42 8.27
CA GLY A 74 -5.52 8.23 9.35
C GLY A 74 -6.06 8.71 10.69
N MET A 75 -6.60 9.94 10.74
CA MET A 75 -7.15 10.52 11.98
C MET A 75 -8.37 9.75 12.50
N ILE A 76 -9.22 9.26 11.62
CA ILE A 76 -10.38 8.45 12.03
C ILE A 76 -9.91 7.11 12.58
N SER A 77 -8.97 6.46 11.93
CA SER A 77 -8.38 5.20 12.41
C SER A 77 -7.72 5.38 13.77
N GLU A 78 -6.87 6.39 13.92
CA GLU A 78 -6.19 6.70 15.18
C GLU A 78 -7.18 6.95 16.32
N ARG A 79 -8.25 7.68 16.08
CA ARG A 79 -9.32 7.95 17.07
C ARG A 79 -10.19 6.74 17.40
N ASN A 80 -10.10 5.67 16.62
CA ASN A 80 -10.77 4.41 16.85
C ASN A 80 -9.77 3.27 17.12
N ASP A 81 -8.70 3.57 17.85
CA ASP A 81 -7.70 2.60 18.32
C ASP A 81 -6.95 1.85 17.21
N GLY A 82 -6.72 2.51 16.07
CA GLY A 82 -6.10 1.89 14.91
C GLY A 82 -7.04 0.99 14.11
N ALA A 83 -8.36 1.11 14.32
CA ALA A 83 -9.35 0.27 13.65
C ALA A 83 -9.29 0.40 12.12
N SER A 84 -9.54 -0.72 11.45
CA SER A 84 -9.63 -0.77 9.99
C SER A 84 -10.84 0.03 9.47
N ILE A 85 -10.79 0.44 8.18
CA ILE A 85 -11.90 1.17 7.55
C ILE A 85 -13.24 0.40 7.64
N ALA A 86 -13.19 -0.94 7.59
CA ALA A 86 -14.39 -1.77 7.71
C ALA A 86 -14.96 -1.74 9.13
N GLU A 87 -14.12 -1.73 10.16
CA GLU A 87 -14.55 -1.63 11.56
C GLU A 87 -15.12 -0.24 11.88
N VAL A 88 -14.44 0.79 11.42
CA VAL A 88 -14.93 2.18 11.52
C VAL A 88 -16.29 2.31 10.81
N THR A 89 -16.43 1.75 9.61
CA THR A 89 -17.70 1.73 8.89
C THR A 89 -18.79 1.00 9.69
N GLY A 90 -18.45 -0.11 10.32
CA GLY A 90 -19.38 -0.85 11.19
C GLY A 90 -19.86 -0.03 12.37
N LYS A 91 -18.98 0.73 13.00
CA LYS A 91 -19.28 1.58 14.14
C LYS A 91 -20.25 2.72 13.81
N TYR A 92 -20.10 3.36 12.64
CA TYR A 92 -20.88 4.55 12.28
C TYR A 92 -22.04 4.29 11.33
N LEU A 93 -21.94 3.28 10.47
CA LEU A 93 -22.94 2.98 9.42
C LEU A 93 -23.65 1.63 9.61
N GLY A 94 -23.26 0.88 10.64
CA GLY A 94 -23.89 -0.38 11.02
C GLY A 94 -23.31 -1.61 10.33
N HIS A 95 -23.78 -2.79 10.81
CA HIS A 95 -23.18 -4.09 10.48
C HIS A 95 -23.29 -4.48 8.99
N THR A 96 -24.37 -4.10 8.34
CA THR A 96 -24.56 -4.38 6.90
C THR A 96 -23.47 -3.70 6.08
N MET A 97 -23.22 -2.41 6.35
CA MET A 97 -22.18 -1.64 5.65
C MET A 97 -20.77 -2.13 5.98
N GLN A 98 -20.55 -2.59 7.21
CA GLN A 98 -19.30 -3.26 7.60
C GLN A 98 -19.01 -4.49 6.72
N ASN A 99 -19.99 -5.34 6.50
CA ASN A 99 -19.81 -6.54 5.68
C ASN A 99 -19.54 -6.19 4.20
N VAL A 100 -20.24 -5.18 3.67
CA VAL A 100 -19.96 -4.66 2.32
C VAL A 100 -18.53 -4.17 2.22
N MET A 101 -18.05 -3.38 3.18
CA MET A 101 -16.67 -2.87 3.21
C MET A 101 -15.63 -3.99 3.38
N ARG A 102 -15.92 -5.02 4.17
CA ARG A 102 -15.03 -6.19 4.29
C ARG A 102 -14.86 -6.91 2.97
N VAL A 103 -15.95 -7.20 2.27
CA VAL A 103 -15.92 -7.86 0.95
C VAL A 103 -15.16 -6.99 -0.06
N PHE A 104 -15.48 -5.70 -0.10
CA PHE A 104 -14.78 -4.74 -0.97
C PHE A 104 -13.28 -4.70 -0.68
N SER A 105 -12.88 -4.61 0.59
CA SER A 105 -11.48 -4.59 0.99
C SER A 105 -10.73 -5.86 0.59
N VAL A 106 -11.35 -7.03 0.73
CA VAL A 106 -10.74 -8.30 0.31
C VAL A 106 -10.52 -8.33 -1.21
N ILE A 107 -11.52 -7.94 -1.99
CA ILE A 107 -11.41 -7.87 -3.45
C ILE A 107 -10.30 -6.89 -3.84
N LEU A 108 -10.29 -5.70 -3.22
CA LEU A 108 -9.26 -4.67 -3.47
C LEU A 108 -7.85 -5.21 -3.19
N LEU A 109 -7.66 -5.86 -2.04
CA LEU A 109 -6.36 -6.41 -1.66
C LEU A 109 -5.89 -7.50 -2.63
N ILE A 110 -6.78 -8.38 -3.10
CA ILE A 110 -6.46 -9.38 -4.12
C ILE A 110 -6.04 -8.71 -5.43
N MET A 111 -6.77 -7.69 -5.88
CA MET A 111 -6.43 -6.96 -7.10
C MET A 111 -5.10 -6.22 -6.99
N VAL A 112 -4.85 -5.56 -5.89
CA VAL A 112 -3.58 -4.86 -5.61
C VAL A 112 -2.43 -5.87 -5.58
N GLY A 113 -2.57 -6.96 -4.83
CA GLY A 113 -1.57 -8.03 -4.79
C GLY A 113 -1.25 -8.61 -6.18
N THR A 114 -2.27 -8.78 -7.01
CA THR A 114 -2.11 -9.24 -8.39
C THR A 114 -1.27 -8.26 -9.22
N VAL A 115 -1.56 -6.96 -9.15
CA VAL A 115 -0.80 -5.91 -9.87
C VAL A 115 0.66 -5.90 -9.43
N PHE A 116 0.91 -6.00 -8.13
CA PHE A 116 2.26 -6.04 -7.57
C PHE A 116 3.02 -7.35 -7.89
N ALA A 117 2.34 -8.44 -8.22
CA ALA A 117 2.98 -9.65 -8.69
C ALA A 117 3.25 -9.61 -10.21
N VAL A 118 2.24 -9.26 -11.00
CA VAL A 118 2.30 -9.29 -12.48
C VAL A 118 3.19 -8.17 -13.03
N GLY A 119 3.16 -6.97 -12.44
CA GLY A 119 3.96 -5.83 -12.88
C GLY A 119 5.47 -6.13 -12.89
N PRO A 120 6.08 -6.44 -11.74
CA PRO A 120 7.50 -6.79 -11.67
C PRO A 120 7.87 -8.01 -12.52
N ALA A 121 7.02 -9.06 -12.55
CA ALA A 121 7.25 -10.22 -13.39
C ALA A 121 7.37 -9.85 -14.88
N GLY A 122 6.46 -8.99 -15.36
CA GLY A 122 6.49 -8.49 -16.75
C GLY A 122 7.72 -7.68 -17.07
N LEU A 123 8.14 -6.81 -16.15
CA LEU A 123 9.36 -6.01 -16.31
C LEU A 123 10.62 -6.86 -16.38
N ILE A 124 10.75 -7.85 -15.50
CA ILE A 124 11.91 -8.76 -15.49
C ILE A 124 11.95 -9.57 -16.78
N VAL A 125 10.82 -10.09 -17.23
CA VAL A 125 10.73 -10.82 -18.52
C VAL A 125 11.17 -9.94 -19.69
N THR A 126 10.73 -8.68 -19.71
CA THR A 126 11.14 -7.74 -20.76
C THR A 126 12.65 -7.49 -20.72
N LEU A 127 13.23 -7.30 -19.54
CA LEU A 127 14.68 -7.17 -19.37
C LEU A 127 15.43 -8.43 -19.84
N CYS A 128 14.97 -9.62 -19.47
CA CYS A 128 15.58 -10.88 -19.91
C CYS A 128 15.57 -11.03 -21.43
N LYS A 129 14.44 -10.74 -22.07
CA LYS A 129 14.30 -10.78 -23.54
C LYS A 129 15.23 -9.78 -24.23
N ASN A 130 15.29 -8.55 -23.73
CA ASN A 130 16.15 -7.49 -24.28
C ASN A 130 17.65 -7.84 -24.18
N ASN A 131 18.04 -8.64 -23.17
CA ASN A 131 19.42 -9.14 -23.01
C ASN A 131 19.67 -10.49 -23.72
N GLY A 132 18.77 -10.92 -24.59
CA GLY A 132 18.95 -12.15 -25.37
C GLY A 132 18.78 -13.44 -24.57
N MET A 133 18.27 -13.37 -23.34
CA MET A 133 17.98 -14.57 -22.53
C MET A 133 16.73 -15.25 -23.07
N SER A 134 16.82 -16.57 -23.27
CA SER A 134 15.73 -17.41 -23.74
C SER A 134 15.42 -18.51 -22.72
N GLY A 135 14.30 -19.22 -22.92
CA GLY A 135 13.89 -20.33 -22.08
C GLY A 135 13.09 -19.88 -20.84
N MET A 136 13.31 -20.53 -19.71
CA MET A 136 12.52 -20.39 -18.50
C MET A 136 12.55 -18.96 -17.93
N LEU A 137 13.70 -18.26 -18.02
CA LEU A 137 13.88 -16.90 -17.54
C LEU A 137 13.11 -15.84 -18.35
N SER A 138 12.69 -16.16 -19.56
CA SER A 138 11.86 -15.29 -20.40
C SER A 138 10.35 -15.54 -20.26
N THR A 139 9.96 -16.38 -19.30
CA THR A 139 8.57 -16.77 -19.06
C THR A 139 7.99 -16.06 -17.86
N THR A 140 6.86 -15.37 -18.03
CA THR A 140 6.18 -14.62 -16.97
C THR A 140 5.78 -15.55 -15.81
N LEU A 141 5.34 -16.77 -16.10
CA LEU A 141 4.92 -17.73 -15.08
C LEU A 141 6.04 -18.06 -14.10
N PHE A 142 7.28 -18.22 -14.58
CA PHE A 142 8.43 -18.48 -13.73
C PHE A 142 8.63 -17.35 -12.69
N TRP A 143 8.63 -16.10 -13.14
CA TRP A 143 8.80 -14.95 -12.24
C TRP A 143 7.62 -14.72 -11.33
N LEU A 144 6.40 -15.02 -11.77
CA LEU A 144 5.23 -15.00 -10.89
C LEU A 144 5.37 -15.99 -9.73
N ILE A 145 5.83 -17.21 -10.00
CA ILE A 145 6.08 -18.20 -8.94
C ILE A 145 7.16 -17.71 -7.99
N VAL A 146 8.26 -17.17 -8.49
CA VAL A 146 9.35 -16.62 -7.66
C VAL A 146 8.82 -15.48 -6.77
N ILE A 147 8.04 -14.56 -7.31
CA ILE A 147 7.47 -13.45 -6.56
C ILE A 147 6.46 -13.93 -5.50
N LEU A 148 5.62 -14.91 -5.84
CA LEU A 148 4.68 -15.49 -4.88
C LEU A 148 5.38 -16.22 -3.73
N VAL A 149 6.46 -16.95 -4.02
CA VAL A 149 7.31 -17.57 -3.00
C VAL A 149 7.96 -16.49 -2.12
N TYR A 150 8.46 -15.41 -2.72
CA TYR A 150 8.98 -14.27 -1.99
C TYR A 150 7.92 -13.65 -1.05
N TYR A 151 6.71 -13.43 -1.53
CA TYR A 151 5.62 -12.90 -0.71
C TYR A 151 5.26 -13.83 0.44
N PHE A 152 5.21 -15.13 0.17
CA PHE A 152 4.97 -16.12 1.21
C PHE A 152 6.04 -16.06 2.30
N ILE A 153 7.31 -16.01 1.94
CA ILE A 153 8.42 -15.87 2.90
C ILE A 153 8.33 -14.53 3.64
N ALA A 154 8.06 -13.44 2.93
CA ALA A 154 7.96 -12.10 3.51
C ALA A 154 6.83 -11.98 4.55
N THR A 155 5.78 -12.80 4.47
CA THR A 155 4.70 -12.83 5.46
C THR A 155 5.19 -13.21 6.86
N PHE A 156 6.28 -13.98 6.96
CA PHE A 156 6.86 -14.41 8.24
C PHE A 156 7.96 -13.48 8.77
N ILE A 157 8.32 -12.46 8.01
CA ILE A 157 9.38 -11.51 8.38
C ILE A 157 8.73 -10.19 8.78
N SER A 158 8.97 -9.73 9.99
CA SER A 158 8.46 -8.43 10.43
C SER A 158 9.14 -7.29 9.66
N ILE A 159 8.36 -6.27 9.31
CA ILE A 159 8.87 -5.06 8.64
C ILE A 159 10.02 -4.42 9.42
N ASP A 160 9.93 -4.44 10.74
CA ASP A 160 10.97 -3.91 11.63
C ASP A 160 12.31 -4.66 11.52
N ALA A 161 12.28 -5.97 11.27
CA ALA A 161 13.50 -6.76 11.08
C ALA A 161 14.24 -6.41 9.77
N VAL A 162 13.49 -5.96 8.76
CA VAL A 162 14.04 -5.57 7.45
C VAL A 162 14.45 -4.09 7.42
N ILE A 163 13.58 -3.20 7.88
CA ILE A 163 13.81 -1.75 7.86
C ILE A 163 14.57 -1.29 9.12
N GLY A 164 14.45 -2.02 10.22
CA GLY A 164 15.06 -1.67 11.50
C GLY A 164 16.58 -1.73 11.54
N LYS A 165 17.22 -2.37 10.53
CA LYS A 165 18.69 -2.49 10.41
C LYS A 165 19.31 -1.48 9.46
N ILE A 166 18.53 -0.60 8.84
CA ILE A 166 18.96 0.52 8.04
C ILE A 166 18.88 1.79 8.91
#